data_c9bd117129e47554200f27e9419b2b1b
#
_entry.id   c9bd117129e47554200f27e9419b2b1b
#
_cell.length_a   1.000
_cell.length_b   1.000
_cell.length_c   1.000
_cell.angle_alpha   90.00
_cell.angle_beta   90.00
_cell.angle_gamma   90.00
#
_symmetry.space_group_name_H-M   'P 1'
#
loop_
_entity.id
_entity.type
_entity.pdbx_description
1 polymer ?
#
loop_
_entity_poly.entity_id
_entity_poly.type
_entity_poly.pdbx_seq_one_letter_code
_entity_poly.pdbx_strand_id
1 'polypeptide(L)'
;MKGKRGLTIMAMMLAMVLFAGQVWAEPITIEWWHAMRGPRGETLDKMVKAFNDSQTEYKVVATNKGDYGEVVNAGVAAYRAKKHPHILMSFEVGTMTMMLSGAIYPVYQLMADQGYKIDWSSYLQAVLSYYVDEKNNLLSLPFNSSTAVMYYNVDLFNKAGIPLPSKTEPLTWAQMDEITKKLVGAGAKKGMVTTWQSWIQIENYSAIHDIPFASKANGYEGLDTELMINNPKVVKHLERLKSWMADNRFAYEGREYQGPNAAFVAGDAAILMESVSGIGNVKKNAKFAWDIAPLPVEADMKQPQNSIIGGASLWVMQGHPKADYKGVAAFLNFLAQNDMQELWHMDTGYFPITTKSYQSLQAKGFFDKIPYQEVGIKQLNRTIPNKNSRGIRLGYFVQIRNILDEEMELIWNGSKTPQQAMDDAVKRGNDKLREFEKTNK
;
A
#
# COMPACT_ATOMS: atom_id res chain seq x y z
N MET A 1 -39.10 42.15 -59.55
CA MET A 1 -37.90 42.04 -58.76
C MET A 1 -38.16 41.96 -57.23
N LYS A 2 -39.30 41.43 -56.78
CA LYS A 2 -39.64 41.31 -55.33
C LYS A 2 -39.56 39.86 -54.75
N GLY A 3 -39.35 38.86 -55.61
CA GLY A 3 -39.34 37.43 -55.16
C GLY A 3 -37.99 36.85 -54.75
N LYS A 4 -36.85 37.45 -55.12
CA LYS A 4 -35.54 36.90 -54.84
C LYS A 4 -34.92 37.29 -53.47
N ARG A 5 -35.39 38.38 -52.83
CA ARG A 5 -34.91 38.86 -51.55
C ARG A 5 -35.51 38.11 -50.38
N GLY A 6 -36.72 37.55 -50.50
CA GLY A 6 -37.32 36.72 -49.41
C GLY A 6 -36.71 35.37 -49.23
N LEU A 7 -36.26 34.72 -50.34
CA LEU A 7 -35.64 33.37 -50.27
C LEU A 7 -34.27 33.42 -49.69
N THR A 8 -33.51 34.51 -49.90
CA THR A 8 -32.12 34.65 -49.33
C THR A 8 -32.14 34.91 -47.83
N ILE A 9 -33.11 35.62 -47.29
CA ILE A 9 -33.28 35.90 -45.87
C ILE A 9 -33.74 34.64 -45.12
N MET A 10 -34.63 33.83 -45.72
CA MET A 10 -35.12 32.59 -45.16
C MET A 10 -34.00 31.49 -45.13
N ALA A 11 -33.12 31.46 -46.14
CA ALA A 11 -31.95 30.57 -46.16
C ALA A 11 -30.88 30.97 -45.14
N MET A 12 -30.66 32.29 -44.88
CA MET A 12 -29.77 32.76 -43.84
C MET A 12 -30.32 32.51 -42.42
N MET A 13 -31.62 32.62 -42.17
CA MET A 13 -32.24 32.25 -40.89
C MET A 13 -32.19 30.73 -40.65
N LEU A 14 -32.35 29.90 -41.67
CA LEU A 14 -32.24 28.45 -41.54
C LEU A 14 -30.79 27.99 -41.29
N ALA A 15 -29.79 28.69 -41.86
CA ALA A 15 -28.39 28.44 -41.60
C ALA A 15 -27.94 28.88 -40.17
N MET A 16 -28.56 29.95 -39.60
CA MET A 16 -28.28 30.32 -38.19
C MET A 16 -28.90 29.40 -37.17
N VAL A 17 -29.97 28.69 -37.48
CA VAL A 17 -30.60 27.71 -36.57
C VAL A 17 -29.81 26.39 -36.52
N LEU A 18 -29.02 26.07 -37.55
CA LEU A 18 -28.14 24.86 -37.56
C LEU A 18 -26.79 25.05 -36.83
N PHE A 19 -26.45 26.29 -36.45
CA PHE A 19 -25.37 26.64 -35.56
C PHE A 19 -25.84 26.90 -34.11
N ALA A 20 -27.06 26.52 -33.74
CA ALA A 20 -27.52 26.48 -32.36
C ALA A 20 -26.63 25.44 -31.61
N GLY A 21 -25.66 25.97 -30.92
CA GLY A 21 -24.50 25.32 -30.32
C GLY A 21 -24.79 23.93 -29.78
N GLN A 22 -23.89 23.01 -30.09
CA GLN A 22 -23.62 21.92 -29.21
C GLN A 22 -23.24 22.56 -27.87
N VAL A 23 -24.22 22.71 -26.99
CA VAL A 23 -23.96 22.94 -25.57
C VAL A 23 -23.29 21.66 -25.10
N TRP A 24 -21.96 21.65 -25.12
CA TRP A 24 -21.19 20.58 -24.46
C TRP A 24 -21.59 20.67 -22.99
N ALA A 25 -22.31 19.67 -22.53
CA ALA A 25 -22.57 19.55 -21.10
C ALA A 25 -21.22 19.56 -20.38
N GLU A 26 -21.10 20.33 -19.31
CA GLU A 26 -19.88 20.29 -18.50
C GLU A 26 -19.61 18.85 -18.03
N PRO A 27 -18.36 18.39 -18.08
CA PRO A 27 -18.04 17.03 -17.68
C PRO A 27 -18.42 16.81 -16.20
N ILE A 28 -18.98 15.65 -15.90
CA ILE A 28 -19.29 15.25 -14.52
C ILE A 28 -17.99 15.13 -13.75
N THR A 29 -17.87 15.87 -12.64
CA THR A 29 -16.65 15.85 -11.81
C THR A 29 -16.68 14.65 -10.86
N ILE A 30 -15.62 13.85 -10.92
CA ILE A 30 -15.39 12.70 -10.03
C ILE A 30 -14.25 13.07 -9.07
N GLU A 31 -14.57 13.23 -7.80
CA GLU A 31 -13.59 13.55 -6.77
C GLU A 31 -12.91 12.28 -6.26
N TRP A 32 -11.57 12.28 -6.21
CA TRP A 32 -10.75 11.24 -5.63
C TRP A 32 -9.81 11.81 -4.55
N TRP A 33 -9.92 11.33 -3.31
CA TRP A 33 -9.02 11.71 -2.22
C TRP A 33 -7.96 10.63 -1.99
N HIS A 34 -6.68 11.04 -1.94
CA HIS A 34 -5.53 10.15 -1.88
C HIS A 34 -4.40 10.66 -0.98
N ALA A 35 -3.41 9.76 -0.69
CA ALA A 35 -2.23 10.02 0.12
C ALA A 35 -0.92 10.09 -0.68
N MET A 36 -0.97 10.09 -2.02
CA MET A 36 0.23 10.04 -2.84
C MET A 36 0.94 11.39 -2.89
N ARG A 37 2.27 11.40 -2.64
CA ARG A 37 3.13 12.60 -2.64
C ARG A 37 4.42 12.33 -3.41
N GLY A 38 5.12 13.41 -3.82
CA GLY A 38 6.39 13.33 -4.55
C GLY A 38 6.27 12.52 -5.84
N PRO A 39 7.27 11.71 -6.22
CA PRO A 39 7.26 10.95 -7.48
C PRO A 39 6.00 10.08 -7.67
N ARG A 40 5.44 9.52 -6.58
CA ARG A 40 4.20 8.73 -6.63
C ARG A 40 2.99 9.61 -6.96
N GLY A 41 2.93 10.83 -6.42
CA GLY A 41 1.92 11.83 -6.76
C GLY A 41 2.03 12.28 -8.21
N GLU A 42 3.24 12.54 -8.70
CA GLU A 42 3.49 12.93 -10.09
C GLU A 42 3.02 11.86 -11.09
N THR A 43 3.24 10.56 -10.78
CA THR A 43 2.75 9.47 -11.63
C THR A 43 1.23 9.34 -11.57
N LEU A 44 0.62 9.50 -10.38
CA LEU A 44 -0.83 9.53 -10.23
C LEU A 44 -1.45 10.67 -11.07
N ASP A 45 -0.87 11.87 -11.03
CA ASP A 45 -1.35 13.02 -11.81
C ASP A 45 -1.27 12.76 -13.33
N LYS A 46 -0.21 12.07 -13.80
CA LYS A 46 -0.11 11.63 -15.21
C LYS A 46 -1.26 10.68 -15.58
N MET A 47 -1.60 9.70 -14.70
CA MET A 47 -2.69 8.75 -14.95
C MET A 47 -4.05 9.46 -14.97
N VAL A 48 -4.30 10.38 -14.05
CA VAL A 48 -5.52 11.20 -14.01
C VAL A 48 -5.62 12.06 -15.26
N LYS A 49 -4.53 12.71 -15.66
CA LYS A 49 -4.48 13.50 -16.90
C LYS A 49 -4.78 12.64 -18.12
N ALA A 50 -4.17 11.45 -18.23
CA ALA A 50 -4.40 10.54 -19.35
C ALA A 50 -5.87 10.11 -19.45
N PHE A 51 -6.54 9.83 -18.32
CA PHE A 51 -7.98 9.57 -18.31
C PHE A 51 -8.79 10.78 -18.77
N ASN A 52 -8.52 11.95 -18.20
CA ASN A 52 -9.24 13.18 -18.53
C ASN A 52 -9.06 13.60 -20.00
N ASP A 53 -7.90 13.35 -20.59
CA ASP A 53 -7.61 13.64 -22.00
C ASP A 53 -8.27 12.61 -22.97
N SER A 54 -8.59 11.41 -22.50
CA SER A 54 -9.10 10.31 -23.32
C SER A 54 -10.61 10.41 -23.65
N GLN A 55 -11.34 11.26 -22.95
CA GLN A 55 -12.79 11.42 -23.08
C GLN A 55 -13.23 12.81 -22.57
N THR A 56 -14.50 13.20 -22.78
CA THR A 56 -15.04 14.51 -22.42
C THR A 56 -16.27 14.46 -21.51
N GLU A 57 -16.74 13.25 -21.14
CA GLU A 57 -17.94 13.07 -20.32
C GLU A 57 -17.67 13.26 -18.82
N TYR A 58 -16.44 12.94 -18.37
CA TYR A 58 -16.05 12.94 -16.95
C TYR A 58 -14.75 13.68 -16.75
N LYS A 59 -14.61 14.30 -15.58
CA LYS A 59 -13.37 14.95 -15.13
C LYS A 59 -13.00 14.44 -13.75
N VAL A 60 -11.96 13.63 -13.66
CA VAL A 60 -11.41 13.21 -12.37
C VAL A 60 -10.58 14.34 -11.77
N VAL A 61 -10.88 14.67 -10.51
CA VAL A 61 -10.13 15.63 -9.69
C VAL A 61 -9.53 14.86 -8.50
N ALA A 62 -8.25 14.58 -8.58
CA ALA A 62 -7.51 13.91 -7.52
C ALA A 62 -6.97 14.95 -6.53
N THR A 63 -7.22 14.75 -5.24
CA THR A 63 -6.82 15.68 -4.17
C THR A 63 -6.02 14.93 -3.10
N ASN A 64 -4.78 15.36 -2.89
CA ASN A 64 -3.99 14.86 -1.75
C ASN A 64 -4.57 15.40 -0.44
N LYS A 65 -4.86 14.51 0.52
CA LYS A 65 -5.41 14.83 1.86
C LYS A 65 -4.42 14.52 2.99
N GLY A 66 -3.14 14.48 2.68
CA GLY A 66 -2.13 14.22 3.68
C GLY A 66 -1.54 12.81 3.61
N ASP A 67 -1.23 12.21 4.76
CA ASP A 67 -0.82 10.81 4.85
C ASP A 67 -2.01 9.85 4.82
N TYR A 68 -1.76 8.54 4.92
CA TYR A 68 -2.81 7.54 4.87
C TYR A 68 -3.83 7.68 6.01
N GLY A 69 -3.36 7.98 7.23
CA GLY A 69 -4.22 8.18 8.39
C GLY A 69 -5.09 9.42 8.23
N GLU A 70 -4.50 10.53 7.76
CA GLU A 70 -5.20 11.79 7.48
C GLU A 70 -6.30 11.62 6.42
N VAL A 71 -6.02 10.88 5.33
CA VAL A 71 -7.01 10.61 4.28
C VAL A 71 -8.22 9.84 4.81
N VAL A 72 -7.99 8.77 5.60
CA VAL A 72 -9.07 7.97 6.19
C VAL A 72 -9.89 8.81 7.17
N ASN A 73 -9.22 9.57 8.05
CA ASN A 73 -9.89 10.42 9.01
C ASN A 73 -10.71 11.54 8.34
N ALA A 74 -10.15 12.16 7.31
CA ALA A 74 -10.86 13.16 6.49
C ALA A 74 -12.08 12.54 5.79
N GLY A 75 -11.95 11.33 5.25
CA GLY A 75 -13.05 10.59 4.62
C GLY A 75 -14.19 10.30 5.57
N VAL A 76 -13.89 9.81 6.78
CA VAL A 76 -14.88 9.55 7.82
C VAL A 76 -15.62 10.84 8.24
N ALA A 77 -14.88 11.92 8.47
CA ALA A 77 -15.46 13.21 8.83
C ALA A 77 -16.35 13.78 7.72
N ALA A 78 -15.89 13.70 6.47
CA ALA A 78 -16.63 14.19 5.30
C ALA A 78 -17.89 13.35 5.03
N TYR A 79 -17.84 12.03 5.23
CA TYR A 79 -19.02 11.18 5.08
C TYR A 79 -20.12 11.55 6.06
N ARG A 80 -19.77 11.78 7.33
CA ARG A 80 -20.72 12.28 8.35
C ARG A 80 -21.31 13.63 7.98
N ALA A 81 -20.54 14.51 7.34
CA ALA A 81 -20.95 15.82 6.86
C ALA A 81 -21.65 15.78 5.49
N LYS A 82 -21.80 14.63 4.83
CA LYS A 82 -22.31 14.45 3.46
C LYS A 82 -21.54 15.27 2.42
N LYS A 83 -20.22 15.36 2.58
CA LYS A 83 -19.26 16.09 1.72
C LYS A 83 -18.06 15.20 1.33
N HIS A 84 -18.27 13.90 1.30
CA HIS A 84 -17.23 12.91 0.99
C HIS A 84 -16.98 12.84 -0.52
N PRO A 85 -15.77 12.38 -0.96
CA PRO A 85 -15.45 12.19 -2.37
C PRO A 85 -16.18 10.98 -2.94
N HIS A 86 -16.18 10.83 -4.26
CA HIS A 86 -16.65 9.63 -4.96
C HIS A 86 -15.75 8.42 -4.70
N ILE A 87 -14.43 8.68 -4.67
CA ILE A 87 -13.40 7.64 -4.45
C ILE A 87 -12.53 8.08 -3.27
N LEU A 88 -12.43 7.21 -2.27
CA LEU A 88 -11.55 7.38 -1.11
C LEU A 88 -10.44 6.34 -1.15
N MET A 89 -9.18 6.78 -1.13
CA MET A 89 -8.05 5.89 -0.89
C MET A 89 -8.01 5.52 0.59
N SER A 90 -8.05 4.22 0.89
CA SER A 90 -7.81 3.73 2.24
C SER A 90 -6.71 2.67 2.22
N PHE A 91 -5.71 2.84 3.09
CA PHE A 91 -4.65 1.85 3.23
C PHE A 91 -5.17 0.56 3.90
N GLU A 92 -4.39 -0.51 3.85
CA GLU A 92 -4.82 -1.86 4.18
C GLU A 92 -5.43 -1.98 5.60
N VAL A 93 -4.90 -1.26 6.58
CA VAL A 93 -5.41 -1.29 7.96
C VAL A 93 -6.79 -0.65 8.11
N GLY A 94 -7.23 0.14 7.15
CA GLY A 94 -8.58 0.72 7.12
C GLY A 94 -9.67 -0.25 6.61
N THR A 95 -9.29 -1.42 6.09
CA THR A 95 -10.18 -2.33 5.37
C THR A 95 -11.41 -2.73 6.18
N MET A 96 -11.26 -3.24 7.41
CA MET A 96 -12.41 -3.66 8.22
C MET A 96 -13.35 -2.48 8.56
N THR A 97 -12.78 -1.32 8.85
CA THR A 97 -13.56 -0.10 9.10
C THR A 97 -14.39 0.30 7.87
N MET A 98 -13.80 0.24 6.69
CA MET A 98 -14.52 0.53 5.43
C MET A 98 -15.60 -0.51 5.14
N MET A 99 -15.30 -1.80 5.31
CA MET A 99 -16.24 -2.90 5.07
C MET A 99 -17.54 -2.78 5.90
N LEU A 100 -17.42 -2.39 7.17
CA LEU A 100 -18.56 -2.30 8.08
C LEU A 100 -19.15 -0.90 8.20
N SER A 101 -18.62 0.08 7.47
CA SER A 101 -19.07 1.48 7.55
C SER A 101 -20.50 1.71 7.03
N GLY A 102 -21.03 0.81 6.20
CA GLY A 102 -22.25 1.05 5.43
C GLY A 102 -22.15 2.19 4.41
N ALA A 103 -20.95 2.73 4.21
CA ALA A 103 -20.70 3.91 3.38
C ALA A 103 -20.19 3.60 1.97
N ILE A 104 -19.94 2.33 1.67
CA ILE A 104 -19.28 1.92 0.43
C ILE A 104 -20.26 1.39 -0.62
N TYR A 105 -19.97 1.65 -1.88
CA TYR A 105 -20.53 0.92 -3.01
C TYR A 105 -19.51 -0.14 -3.43
N PRO A 106 -19.75 -1.45 -3.17
CA PRO A 106 -18.78 -2.50 -3.49
C PRO A 106 -18.37 -2.48 -4.95
N VAL A 107 -17.07 -2.51 -5.21
CA VAL A 107 -16.54 -2.37 -6.57
C VAL A 107 -17.04 -3.46 -7.50
N TYR A 108 -17.15 -4.72 -7.03
CA TYR A 108 -17.70 -5.81 -7.86
C TYR A 108 -19.12 -5.50 -8.33
N GLN A 109 -19.96 -4.94 -7.47
CA GLN A 109 -21.34 -4.57 -7.79
C GLN A 109 -21.39 -3.35 -8.68
N LEU A 110 -20.64 -2.29 -8.36
CA LEU A 110 -20.56 -1.10 -9.20
C LEU A 110 -20.18 -1.46 -10.65
N MET A 111 -19.13 -2.26 -10.82
CA MET A 111 -18.67 -2.62 -12.17
C MET A 111 -19.74 -3.42 -12.94
N ALA A 112 -20.40 -4.36 -12.27
CA ALA A 112 -21.51 -5.13 -12.87
C ALA A 112 -22.70 -4.24 -13.24
N ASP A 113 -23.12 -3.32 -12.35
CA ASP A 113 -24.24 -2.41 -12.55
C ASP A 113 -23.97 -1.40 -13.69
N GLN A 114 -22.70 -1.07 -13.95
CA GLN A 114 -22.27 -0.22 -15.06
C GLN A 114 -21.89 -1.01 -16.33
N GLY A 115 -22.17 -2.34 -16.36
CA GLY A 115 -22.01 -3.19 -17.53
C GLY A 115 -20.58 -3.70 -17.80
N TYR A 116 -19.64 -3.49 -16.87
CA TYR A 116 -18.30 -4.02 -16.99
C TYR A 116 -18.24 -5.49 -16.56
N LYS A 117 -17.63 -6.33 -17.40
CA LYS A 117 -17.36 -7.75 -17.10
C LYS A 117 -15.89 -7.88 -16.71
N ILE A 118 -15.61 -7.92 -15.41
CA ILE A 118 -14.24 -8.02 -14.88
C ILE A 118 -13.98 -9.46 -14.44
N ASP A 119 -12.89 -10.03 -14.93
CA ASP A 119 -12.36 -11.29 -14.41
C ASP A 119 -11.50 -11.03 -13.17
N TRP A 120 -12.12 -11.08 -11.99
CA TRP A 120 -11.43 -10.88 -10.71
C TRP A 120 -10.38 -11.97 -10.41
N SER A 121 -10.47 -13.16 -11.02
CA SER A 121 -9.47 -14.21 -10.84
C SER A 121 -8.12 -13.88 -11.48
N SER A 122 -8.10 -12.92 -12.39
CA SER A 122 -6.89 -12.41 -13.04
C SER A 122 -6.03 -11.54 -12.13
N TYR A 123 -6.56 -11.14 -10.96
CA TYR A 123 -5.80 -10.33 -9.98
C TYR A 123 -4.88 -11.22 -9.14
N LEU A 124 -3.75 -10.65 -8.67
CA LEU A 124 -2.83 -11.36 -7.78
C LEU A 124 -3.55 -11.75 -6.48
N GLN A 125 -3.59 -13.03 -6.18
CA GLN A 125 -4.39 -13.57 -5.08
C GLN A 125 -4.00 -13.01 -3.71
N ALA A 126 -2.69 -12.81 -3.47
CA ALA A 126 -2.21 -12.21 -2.23
C ALA A 126 -2.67 -10.74 -2.04
N VAL A 127 -2.99 -10.03 -3.13
CA VAL A 127 -3.54 -8.68 -3.10
C VAL A 127 -5.07 -8.72 -3.01
N LEU A 128 -5.70 -9.55 -3.84
CA LEU A 128 -7.16 -9.69 -3.92
C LEU A 128 -7.76 -10.12 -2.57
N SER A 129 -7.19 -11.16 -1.95
CA SER A 129 -7.72 -11.78 -0.72
C SER A 129 -7.84 -10.82 0.45
N TYR A 130 -7.13 -9.70 0.42
CA TYR A 130 -7.20 -8.68 1.47
C TYR A 130 -8.48 -7.85 1.41
N TYR A 131 -9.03 -7.61 0.21
CA TYR A 131 -10.11 -6.65 -0.04
C TYR A 131 -11.43 -7.31 -0.46
N VAL A 132 -11.58 -8.61 -0.29
CA VAL A 132 -12.81 -9.36 -0.60
C VAL A 132 -13.66 -9.60 0.65
N ASP A 133 -14.97 -9.77 0.44
CA ASP A 133 -15.90 -10.26 1.46
C ASP A 133 -15.75 -11.79 1.68
N GLU A 134 -16.61 -12.36 2.52
CA GLU A 134 -16.64 -13.80 2.81
C GLU A 134 -17.02 -14.67 1.59
N LYS A 135 -17.63 -14.08 0.57
CA LYS A 135 -18.02 -14.71 -0.69
C LYS A 135 -16.97 -14.50 -1.80
N ASN A 136 -15.81 -13.95 -1.46
CA ASN A 136 -14.75 -13.54 -2.39
C ASN A 136 -15.17 -12.45 -3.40
N ASN A 137 -16.15 -11.62 -3.08
CA ASN A 137 -16.49 -10.45 -3.89
C ASN A 137 -15.58 -9.27 -3.57
N LEU A 138 -15.00 -8.63 -4.58
CA LEU A 138 -14.06 -7.51 -4.40
C LEU A 138 -14.80 -6.22 -3.98
N LEU A 139 -14.51 -5.72 -2.78
CA LEU A 139 -15.18 -4.54 -2.20
C LEU A 139 -14.54 -3.22 -2.62
N SER A 140 -13.23 -3.20 -2.84
CA SER A 140 -12.49 -2.03 -3.28
C SER A 140 -11.46 -2.42 -4.33
N LEU A 141 -11.11 -1.50 -5.25
CA LEU A 141 -10.10 -1.77 -6.26
C LEU A 141 -8.69 -1.65 -5.64
N PRO A 142 -7.89 -2.73 -5.58
CA PRO A 142 -6.47 -2.62 -5.22
C PRO A 142 -5.77 -1.62 -6.16
N PHE A 143 -4.92 -0.74 -5.63
CA PHE A 143 -4.27 0.28 -6.45
C PHE A 143 -2.75 0.29 -6.26
N ASN A 144 -2.28 0.66 -5.09
CA ASN A 144 -0.86 0.81 -4.80
C ASN A 144 -0.38 -0.26 -3.80
N SER A 145 -0.55 -1.51 -4.17
CA SER A 145 -0.12 -2.65 -3.35
C SER A 145 1.40 -2.81 -3.36
N SER A 146 1.97 -3.10 -2.20
CA SER A 146 3.39 -3.29 -1.97
C SER A 146 3.63 -4.39 -0.94
N THR A 147 4.89 -4.71 -0.67
CA THR A 147 5.33 -5.44 0.53
C THR A 147 6.65 -4.89 1.02
N ALA A 148 7.03 -5.21 2.24
CA ALA A 148 8.31 -4.83 2.81
C ALA A 148 9.44 -5.71 2.26
N VAL A 149 10.61 -5.10 2.03
CA VAL A 149 11.83 -5.74 1.55
C VAL A 149 13.06 -5.12 2.24
N MET A 150 14.23 -5.69 2.02
CA MET A 150 15.50 -5.20 2.56
C MET A 150 16.32 -4.54 1.45
N TYR A 151 16.49 -3.22 1.51
CA TYR A 151 17.46 -2.49 0.69
C TYR A 151 18.83 -2.54 1.36
N TYR A 152 19.89 -2.60 0.57
CA TYR A 152 21.24 -2.59 1.10
C TYR A 152 22.22 -1.80 0.22
N ASN A 153 23.22 -1.21 0.86
CA ASN A 153 24.29 -0.45 0.22
C ASN A 153 25.36 -1.43 -0.25
N VAL A 154 25.44 -1.66 -1.56
CA VAL A 154 26.38 -2.60 -2.20
C VAL A 154 27.84 -2.20 -1.93
N ASP A 155 28.15 -0.89 -1.94
CA ASP A 155 29.52 -0.42 -1.74
C ASP A 155 30.01 -0.72 -0.32
N LEU A 156 29.14 -0.57 0.70
CA LEU A 156 29.44 -0.93 2.09
C LEU A 156 29.58 -2.44 2.28
N PHE A 157 28.74 -3.26 1.65
CA PHE A 157 28.87 -4.72 1.67
C PHE A 157 30.21 -5.16 1.07
N ASN A 158 30.59 -4.63 -0.10
CA ASN A 158 31.87 -4.92 -0.73
C ASN A 158 33.04 -4.47 0.14
N LYS A 159 32.98 -3.26 0.73
CA LYS A 159 34.01 -2.73 1.63
C LYS A 159 34.19 -3.60 2.87
N ALA A 160 33.09 -4.16 3.40
CA ALA A 160 33.10 -5.04 4.56
C ALA A 160 33.47 -6.51 4.24
N GLY A 161 33.69 -6.83 2.93
CA GLY A 161 33.96 -8.20 2.48
C GLY A 161 32.78 -9.16 2.70
N ILE A 162 31.54 -8.65 2.61
CA ILE A 162 30.32 -9.42 2.80
C ILE A 162 29.75 -9.81 1.43
N PRO A 163 29.44 -11.09 1.18
CA PRO A 163 28.75 -11.52 -0.03
C PRO A 163 27.41 -10.79 -0.15
N LEU A 164 27.06 -10.40 -1.39
CA LEU A 164 25.78 -9.74 -1.64
C LEU A 164 24.61 -10.71 -1.38
N PRO A 165 23.53 -10.25 -0.76
CA PRO A 165 22.33 -11.06 -0.48
C PRO A 165 21.69 -11.61 -1.77
N SER A 166 21.12 -12.82 -1.68
CA SER A 166 20.29 -13.39 -2.74
C SER A 166 19.01 -12.59 -2.96
N LYS A 167 18.52 -12.58 -4.19
CA LYS A 167 17.21 -11.98 -4.53
C LYS A 167 16.01 -12.90 -4.26
N THR A 168 16.26 -14.17 -3.96
CA THR A 168 15.22 -15.17 -3.73
C THR A 168 15.30 -15.79 -2.35
N GLU A 169 16.51 -16.08 -1.88
CA GLU A 169 16.73 -16.72 -0.59
C GLU A 169 16.96 -15.66 0.51
N PRO A 170 16.13 -15.66 1.58
CA PRO A 170 16.28 -14.69 2.64
C PRO A 170 17.54 -14.98 3.49
N LEU A 171 18.17 -13.92 3.97
CA LEU A 171 19.15 -14.03 5.06
C LEU A 171 18.45 -14.48 6.34
N THR A 172 19.20 -15.11 7.23
CA THR A 172 18.69 -15.37 8.59
C THR A 172 19.00 -14.20 9.52
N TRP A 173 18.20 -14.01 10.57
CA TRP A 173 18.49 -13.04 11.62
C TRP A 173 19.84 -13.28 12.33
N ALA A 174 20.31 -14.52 12.38
CA ALA A 174 21.65 -14.84 12.84
C ALA A 174 22.73 -14.29 11.88
N GLN A 175 22.53 -14.42 10.56
CA GLN A 175 23.43 -13.81 9.57
C GLN A 175 23.37 -12.29 9.64
N MET A 176 22.18 -11.70 9.85
CA MET A 176 22.02 -10.25 10.01
C MET A 176 22.81 -9.70 11.21
N ASP A 177 22.90 -10.47 12.32
CA ASP A 177 23.71 -10.11 13.46
C ASP A 177 25.19 -9.92 13.06
N GLU A 178 25.76 -10.89 12.34
CA GLU A 178 27.15 -10.82 11.87
C GLU A 178 27.36 -9.76 10.77
N ILE A 179 26.40 -9.63 9.85
CA ILE A 179 26.43 -8.65 8.76
C ILE A 179 26.44 -7.23 9.31
N THR A 180 25.51 -6.91 10.22
CA THR A 180 25.42 -5.53 10.77
C THR A 180 26.65 -5.17 11.61
N LYS A 181 27.25 -6.11 12.35
CA LYS A 181 28.55 -5.90 13.04
C LYS A 181 29.65 -5.52 12.05
N LYS A 182 29.80 -6.29 10.97
CA LYS A 182 30.81 -6.04 9.95
C LYS A 182 30.58 -4.71 9.23
N LEU A 183 29.33 -4.35 8.93
CA LEU A 183 28.98 -3.08 8.27
C LEU A 183 29.33 -1.88 9.15
N VAL A 184 29.01 -1.92 10.44
CA VAL A 184 29.42 -0.87 11.39
C VAL A 184 30.94 -0.82 11.52
N GLY A 185 31.62 -1.97 11.62
CA GLY A 185 33.07 -2.06 11.62
C GLY A 185 33.73 -1.52 10.35
N ALA A 186 33.06 -1.59 9.21
CA ALA A 186 33.52 -1.02 7.92
C ALA A 186 33.21 0.48 7.80
N GLY A 187 32.56 1.10 8.77
CA GLY A 187 32.33 2.54 8.86
C GLY A 187 30.91 3.00 8.54
N ALA A 188 29.94 2.08 8.48
CA ALA A 188 28.53 2.49 8.48
C ALA A 188 28.18 3.14 9.83
N LYS A 189 27.56 4.30 9.83
CA LYS A 189 27.12 4.95 11.07
C LYS A 189 26.00 4.16 11.76
N LYS A 190 25.17 3.48 10.94
CA LYS A 190 24.06 2.63 11.35
C LYS A 190 24.07 1.35 10.50
N GLY A 191 24.06 0.19 11.15
CA GLY A 191 24.01 -1.08 10.43
C GLY A 191 22.69 -1.28 9.69
N MET A 192 21.56 -0.99 10.36
CA MET A 192 20.22 -1.15 9.84
C MET A 192 19.26 -0.09 10.41
N VAL A 193 18.34 0.37 9.56
CA VAL A 193 17.18 1.18 9.94
C VAL A 193 15.90 0.56 9.35
N THR A 194 14.74 0.88 9.89
CA THR A 194 13.44 0.41 9.41
C THR A 194 12.45 1.56 9.28
N THR A 195 11.66 1.56 8.23
CA THR A 195 10.45 2.37 8.12
C THR A 195 9.27 1.59 8.72
N TRP A 196 8.13 2.23 8.91
CA TRP A 196 6.85 1.57 9.25
C TRP A 196 7.04 0.42 10.26
N GLN A 197 7.66 0.74 11.40
CA GLN A 197 8.25 -0.24 12.31
C GLN A 197 7.29 -1.37 12.73
N SER A 198 6.03 -1.05 13.07
CA SER A 198 5.03 -2.05 13.44
C SER A 198 4.68 -2.97 12.26
N TRP A 199 4.50 -2.40 11.05
CA TRP A 199 4.20 -3.17 9.85
C TRP A 199 5.32 -4.12 9.43
N ILE A 200 6.58 -3.67 9.51
CA ILE A 200 7.73 -4.49 9.09
C ILE A 200 8.17 -5.45 10.19
N GLN A 201 8.38 -4.94 11.43
CA GLN A 201 9.03 -5.70 12.49
C GLN A 201 8.05 -6.56 13.32
N ILE A 202 6.73 -6.32 13.22
CA ILE A 202 5.73 -7.16 13.91
C ILE A 202 4.82 -7.86 12.90
N GLU A 203 4.14 -7.12 12.03
CA GLU A 203 3.11 -7.69 11.14
C GLU A 203 3.73 -8.59 10.06
N ASN A 204 4.71 -8.09 9.27
CA ASN A 204 5.41 -8.91 8.27
C ASN A 204 6.29 -9.98 8.91
N TYR A 205 6.95 -9.67 10.04
CA TYR A 205 7.68 -10.68 10.81
C TYR A 205 6.75 -11.83 11.21
N SER A 206 5.59 -11.53 11.79
CA SER A 206 4.62 -12.56 12.19
C SER A 206 4.13 -13.40 11.00
N ALA A 207 3.76 -12.74 9.90
CA ALA A 207 3.27 -13.42 8.70
C ALA A 207 4.30 -14.38 8.10
N ILE A 208 5.55 -13.92 7.90
CA ILE A 208 6.64 -14.72 7.33
C ILE A 208 6.98 -15.92 8.21
N HIS A 209 6.85 -15.78 9.53
CA HIS A 209 7.17 -16.82 10.52
C HIS A 209 5.98 -17.67 10.93
N ASP A 210 4.83 -17.55 10.23
CA ASP A 210 3.59 -18.27 10.53
C ASP A 210 3.13 -18.10 12.00
N ILE A 211 3.27 -16.90 12.53
CA ILE A 211 2.86 -16.51 13.87
C ILE A 211 1.53 -15.76 13.79
N PRO A 212 0.49 -16.12 14.54
CA PRO A 212 -0.73 -15.35 14.57
C PRO A 212 -0.47 -13.95 15.16
N PHE A 213 -0.85 -12.92 14.43
CA PHE A 213 -0.88 -11.54 14.92
C PHE A 213 -2.07 -11.30 15.85
N ALA A 214 -3.20 -11.93 15.51
CA ALA A 214 -4.43 -11.91 16.29
C ALA A 214 -5.20 -13.24 16.16
N SER A 215 -6.13 -13.50 17.06
CA SER A 215 -7.03 -14.65 17.02
C SER A 215 -7.98 -14.57 15.81
N LYS A 216 -8.85 -15.57 15.62
CA LYS A 216 -9.83 -15.60 14.52
C LYS A 216 -9.19 -15.37 13.15
N ALA A 217 -8.09 -16.10 12.86
CA ALA A 217 -7.34 -15.96 11.63
C ALA A 217 -7.00 -14.48 11.30
N ASN A 218 -6.39 -13.77 12.25
CA ASN A 218 -6.08 -12.34 12.18
C ASN A 218 -7.32 -11.45 11.91
N GLY A 219 -8.48 -11.80 12.49
CA GLY A 219 -9.72 -11.03 12.40
C GLY A 219 -10.62 -11.37 11.21
N TYR A 220 -10.24 -12.33 10.36
CA TYR A 220 -11.08 -12.74 9.22
C TYR A 220 -12.32 -13.56 9.62
N GLU A 221 -12.32 -14.17 10.82
CA GLU A 221 -13.34 -15.10 11.27
C GLU A 221 -14.23 -14.54 12.38
N GLY A 222 -14.18 -13.23 12.64
CA GLY A 222 -15.08 -12.59 13.59
C GLY A 222 -14.51 -11.33 14.24
N LEU A 223 -15.42 -10.55 14.86
CA LEU A 223 -15.08 -9.28 15.51
C LEU A 223 -14.58 -9.46 16.96
N ASP A 224 -14.88 -10.62 17.58
CA ASP A 224 -14.43 -11.00 18.92
C ASP A 224 -12.95 -11.45 18.93
N THR A 225 -12.15 -10.71 18.19
CA THR A 225 -10.72 -10.96 17.98
C THR A 225 -9.88 -10.39 19.12
N GLU A 226 -8.74 -11.02 19.41
CA GLU A 226 -7.75 -10.57 20.39
C GLU A 226 -6.36 -10.57 19.76
N LEU A 227 -5.54 -9.56 20.11
CA LEU A 227 -4.14 -9.48 19.68
C LEU A 227 -3.30 -10.59 20.35
N MET A 228 -2.31 -11.11 19.60
CA MET A 228 -1.42 -12.20 20.05
C MET A 228 0.07 -11.84 19.87
N ILE A 229 0.38 -10.54 19.80
CA ILE A 229 1.72 -10.02 19.46
C ILE A 229 2.72 -10.08 20.62
N ASN A 230 2.27 -10.33 21.84
CA ASN A 230 3.14 -10.51 23.02
C ASN A 230 3.70 -11.95 23.15
N ASN A 231 3.68 -12.70 22.04
CA ASN A 231 4.23 -14.05 22.02
C ASN A 231 5.78 -14.05 22.08
N PRO A 232 6.41 -15.13 22.57
CA PRO A 232 7.85 -15.15 22.80
C PRO A 232 8.72 -14.90 21.56
N LYS A 233 8.25 -15.24 20.35
CA LYS A 233 9.04 -15.04 19.12
C LYS A 233 9.10 -13.56 18.73
N VAL A 234 7.97 -12.84 18.79
CA VAL A 234 7.92 -11.40 18.54
C VAL A 234 8.71 -10.64 19.59
N VAL A 235 8.51 -10.98 20.87
CA VAL A 235 9.25 -10.35 21.99
C VAL A 235 10.76 -10.53 21.80
N LYS A 236 11.24 -11.76 21.54
CA LYS A 236 12.67 -12.05 21.29
C LYS A 236 13.22 -11.28 20.08
N HIS A 237 12.42 -11.10 19.03
CA HIS A 237 12.82 -10.30 17.89
C HIS A 237 13.04 -8.82 18.27
N LEU A 238 12.12 -8.23 19.03
CA LEU A 238 12.25 -6.86 19.52
C LEU A 238 13.41 -6.71 20.53
N GLU A 239 13.67 -7.70 21.38
CA GLU A 239 14.85 -7.75 22.25
C GLU A 239 16.14 -7.72 21.45
N ARG A 240 16.22 -8.48 20.34
CA ARG A 240 17.35 -8.46 19.42
C ARG A 240 17.58 -7.05 18.88
N LEU A 241 16.56 -6.42 18.32
CA LEU A 241 16.68 -5.07 17.75
C LEU A 241 17.08 -4.05 18.81
N LYS A 242 16.49 -4.12 20.02
CA LYS A 242 16.88 -3.26 21.15
C LYS A 242 18.35 -3.48 21.52
N SER A 243 18.82 -4.71 21.58
CA SER A 243 20.22 -5.02 21.92
C SER A 243 21.20 -4.46 20.88
N TRP A 244 20.80 -4.40 19.60
CA TRP A 244 21.62 -3.86 18.52
C TRP A 244 21.73 -2.32 18.53
N MET A 245 20.88 -1.64 19.26
CA MET A 245 20.99 -0.18 19.39
C MET A 245 22.23 0.25 20.16
N ALA A 246 22.72 -0.59 21.09
CA ALA A 246 23.87 -0.25 21.93
C ALA A 246 25.17 -0.04 21.14
N ASP A 247 25.29 -0.66 19.95
CA ASP A 247 26.46 -0.59 19.08
C ASP A 247 26.13 -0.16 17.65
N ASN A 248 25.02 0.53 17.46
CA ASN A 248 24.55 1.09 16.19
C ASN A 248 24.27 0.05 15.09
N ARG A 249 24.12 -1.23 15.42
CA ARG A 249 23.67 -2.24 14.44
C ARG A 249 22.23 -2.02 14.00
N PHE A 250 21.38 -1.47 14.88
CA PHE A 250 20.05 -0.98 14.59
C PHE A 250 19.91 0.43 15.11
N ALA A 251 19.22 1.29 14.36
CA ALA A 251 18.85 2.63 14.82
C ALA A 251 17.37 2.93 14.49
N TYR A 252 16.68 3.55 15.43
CA TYR A 252 15.33 4.07 15.24
C TYR A 252 15.39 5.51 14.72
N GLU A 253 14.78 5.75 13.55
CA GLU A 253 14.79 7.03 12.84
C GLU A 253 13.39 7.61 12.63
N GLY A 254 12.41 7.20 13.42
CA GLY A 254 11.01 7.64 13.34
C GLY A 254 10.05 6.55 12.84
N ARG A 255 8.75 6.78 13.06
CA ARG A 255 7.67 5.81 12.81
C ARG A 255 7.49 5.48 11.33
N GLU A 256 7.57 6.52 10.51
CA GLU A 256 7.26 6.43 9.09
C GLU A 256 8.53 6.26 8.23
N TYR A 257 8.47 6.75 7.01
CA TYR A 257 9.52 6.51 6.02
C TYR A 257 10.56 7.63 5.90
N GLN A 258 10.26 8.85 6.36
CA GLN A 258 11.09 10.02 6.07
C GLN A 258 12.50 9.91 6.68
N GLY A 259 12.58 9.69 7.98
CA GLY A 259 13.86 9.59 8.71
C GLY A 259 14.73 8.42 8.24
N PRO A 260 14.23 7.17 8.26
CA PRO A 260 15.00 6.01 7.82
C PRO A 260 15.44 6.11 6.35
N ASN A 261 14.59 6.60 5.45
CA ASN A 261 14.96 6.84 4.05
C ASN A 261 16.06 7.90 3.93
N ALA A 262 15.97 9.01 4.66
CA ALA A 262 17.01 10.03 4.66
C ALA A 262 18.35 9.46 5.13
N ALA A 263 18.37 8.67 6.21
CA ALA A 263 19.58 8.00 6.69
C ALA A 263 20.19 7.04 5.66
N PHE A 264 19.35 6.26 4.94
CA PHE A 264 19.83 5.33 3.93
C PHE A 264 20.38 6.07 2.71
N VAL A 265 19.63 6.99 2.10
CA VAL A 265 20.09 7.67 0.87
C VAL A 265 21.29 8.60 1.10
N ALA A 266 21.51 9.06 2.34
CA ALA A 266 22.72 9.76 2.74
C ALA A 266 23.94 8.83 2.89
N GLY A 267 23.75 7.49 2.88
CA GLY A 267 24.79 6.51 3.14
C GLY A 267 25.12 6.33 4.63
N ASP A 268 24.34 6.91 5.53
CA ASP A 268 24.53 6.78 6.99
C ASP A 268 24.10 5.39 7.48
N ALA A 269 23.04 4.81 6.88
CA ALA A 269 22.59 3.45 7.15
C ALA A 269 23.01 2.51 6.01
N ALA A 270 23.54 1.33 6.36
CA ALA A 270 23.95 0.32 5.39
C ALA A 270 22.78 -0.52 4.87
N ILE A 271 21.76 -0.73 5.70
CA ILE A 271 20.55 -1.51 5.39
C ILE A 271 19.33 -0.68 5.75
N LEU A 272 18.33 -0.71 4.86
CA LEU A 272 17.03 -0.10 5.08
C LEU A 272 15.94 -1.17 4.85
N MET A 273 15.12 -1.43 5.85
CA MET A 273 13.89 -2.19 5.67
C MET A 273 12.75 -1.23 5.32
N GLU A 274 12.19 -1.38 4.12
CA GLU A 274 11.21 -0.45 3.56
C GLU A 274 10.29 -1.18 2.58
N SER A 275 9.15 -0.57 2.27
CA SER A 275 8.27 -0.96 1.17
C SER A 275 9.01 -0.95 -0.18
N VAL A 276 8.64 -1.83 -1.10
CA VAL A 276 9.09 -1.76 -2.51
C VAL A 276 8.79 -0.40 -3.14
N SER A 277 7.81 0.33 -2.64
CA SER A 277 7.48 1.68 -3.11
C SER A 277 8.54 2.74 -2.78
N GLY A 278 9.54 2.41 -1.96
CA GLY A 278 10.73 3.22 -1.69
C GLY A 278 11.71 3.31 -2.86
N ILE A 279 11.60 2.41 -3.85
CA ILE A 279 12.51 2.30 -5.01
C ILE A 279 12.71 3.65 -5.71
N GLY A 280 11.63 4.37 -5.99
CA GLY A 280 11.70 5.66 -6.68
C GLY A 280 12.52 6.70 -5.92
N ASN A 281 12.37 6.74 -4.58
CA ASN A 281 13.14 7.64 -3.73
C ASN A 281 14.63 7.25 -3.68
N VAL A 282 14.93 5.98 -3.47
CA VAL A 282 16.30 5.47 -3.40
C VAL A 282 17.01 5.67 -4.74
N LYS A 283 16.37 5.33 -5.86
CA LYS A 283 16.90 5.52 -7.22
C LYS A 283 17.24 6.99 -7.51
N LYS A 284 16.42 7.93 -7.05
CA LYS A 284 16.62 9.37 -7.27
C LYS A 284 17.74 9.96 -6.40
N ASN A 285 17.86 9.52 -5.16
CA ASN A 285 18.62 10.23 -4.12
C ASN A 285 19.91 9.50 -3.67
N ALA A 286 19.98 8.17 -3.70
CA ALA A 286 21.20 7.45 -3.33
C ALA A 286 22.32 7.70 -4.34
N LYS A 287 23.54 7.97 -3.85
CA LYS A 287 24.73 8.23 -4.66
C LYS A 287 25.75 7.09 -4.61
N PHE A 288 25.32 5.92 -4.16
CA PHE A 288 26.08 4.69 -4.05
C PHE A 288 25.32 3.54 -4.74
N ALA A 289 26.00 2.45 -5.03
CA ALA A 289 25.37 1.26 -5.57
C ALA A 289 24.52 0.60 -4.49
N TRP A 290 23.27 0.29 -4.82
CA TRP A 290 22.30 -0.35 -3.92
C TRP A 290 21.53 -1.46 -4.62
N ASP A 291 20.97 -2.36 -3.81
CA ASP A 291 20.14 -3.45 -4.32
C ASP A 291 19.10 -3.87 -3.27
N ILE A 292 18.23 -4.84 -3.60
CA ILE A 292 17.14 -5.31 -2.76
C ILE A 292 17.25 -6.84 -2.56
N ALA A 293 16.93 -7.28 -1.36
CA ALA A 293 16.80 -8.68 -0.97
C ALA A 293 15.49 -8.91 -0.19
N PRO A 294 15.05 -10.18 -0.05
CA PRO A 294 13.93 -10.53 0.81
C PRO A 294 14.18 -10.14 2.29
N LEU A 295 13.10 -9.96 3.05
CA LEU A 295 13.18 -9.78 4.51
C LEU A 295 13.81 -11.00 5.16
N PRO A 296 14.61 -10.80 6.23
CA PRO A 296 15.27 -11.88 6.95
C PRO A 296 14.28 -12.79 7.70
N VAL A 297 14.72 -14.02 7.92
CA VAL A 297 13.95 -15.07 8.63
C VAL A 297 14.71 -15.65 9.80
N GLU A 298 14.04 -16.32 10.75
CA GLU A 298 14.71 -17.07 11.80
C GLU A 298 15.41 -18.31 11.22
N ALA A 299 16.55 -18.69 11.81
CA ALA A 299 17.40 -19.78 11.29
C ALA A 299 16.73 -21.16 11.35
N ASP A 300 15.76 -21.35 12.24
CA ASP A 300 14.97 -22.57 12.37
C ASP A 300 13.78 -22.65 11.38
N MET A 301 13.54 -21.61 10.62
CA MET A 301 12.44 -21.53 9.65
C MET A 301 12.78 -22.32 8.38
N LYS A 302 12.23 -23.52 8.24
CA LYS A 302 12.45 -24.37 7.05
C LYS A 302 11.73 -23.87 5.81
N GLN A 303 10.53 -23.35 5.98
CA GLN A 303 9.70 -22.80 4.89
C GLN A 303 9.09 -21.46 5.33
N PRO A 304 9.74 -20.34 5.02
CA PRO A 304 9.16 -19.02 5.27
C PRO A 304 7.86 -18.86 4.49
N GLN A 305 6.85 -18.31 5.13
CA GLN A 305 5.59 -17.97 4.47
C GLN A 305 5.75 -16.73 3.58
N ASN A 306 4.71 -16.41 2.83
CA ASN A 306 4.62 -15.15 2.12
C ASN A 306 4.59 -13.97 3.10
N SER A 307 5.14 -12.84 2.68
CA SER A 307 4.90 -11.55 3.36
C SER A 307 3.46 -11.08 3.15
N ILE A 308 3.02 -10.11 3.93
CA ILE A 308 1.72 -9.46 3.72
C ILE A 308 1.85 -8.19 2.89
N ILE A 309 0.74 -7.78 2.29
CA ILE A 309 0.68 -6.53 1.55
C ILE A 309 0.71 -5.32 2.49
N GLY A 310 1.14 -4.21 1.93
CA GLY A 310 0.88 -2.87 2.40
C GLY A 310 0.36 -2.02 1.25
N GLY A 311 0.10 -0.74 1.54
CA GLY A 311 -0.42 0.19 0.55
C GLY A 311 -1.92 0.36 0.66
N ALA A 312 -2.62 0.66 -0.44
CA ALA A 312 -4.02 1.06 -0.36
C ALA A 312 -4.87 0.54 -1.52
N SER A 313 -6.16 0.57 -1.31
CA SER A 313 -7.19 0.33 -2.31
C SER A 313 -8.12 1.53 -2.45
N LEU A 314 -8.86 1.56 -3.55
CA LEU A 314 -9.80 2.63 -3.90
C LEU A 314 -11.22 2.17 -3.52
N TRP A 315 -11.80 2.86 -2.56
CA TRP A 315 -13.14 2.62 -2.06
C TRP A 315 -14.12 3.60 -2.70
N VAL A 316 -15.16 3.07 -3.32
CA VAL A 316 -16.21 3.91 -3.89
C VAL A 316 -17.22 4.23 -2.79
N MET A 317 -17.50 5.51 -2.61
CA MET A 317 -18.41 5.99 -1.57
C MET A 317 -19.84 6.07 -2.09
N GLN A 318 -20.81 5.67 -1.26
CA GLN A 318 -22.25 5.80 -1.55
C GLN A 318 -22.74 7.25 -1.36
N GLY A 319 -23.91 7.56 -1.91
CA GLY A 319 -24.61 8.81 -1.66
C GLY A 319 -24.44 9.88 -2.74
N HIS A 320 -23.75 9.56 -3.83
CA HIS A 320 -23.63 10.42 -5.01
C HIS A 320 -24.76 10.17 -6.04
N PRO A 321 -24.98 11.08 -6.99
CA PRO A 321 -25.91 10.86 -8.09
C PRO A 321 -25.58 9.63 -8.93
N LYS A 322 -26.59 8.93 -9.44
CA LYS A 322 -26.38 7.70 -10.24
C LYS A 322 -25.50 7.92 -11.49
N ALA A 323 -25.59 9.12 -12.10
CA ALA A 323 -24.80 9.44 -13.28
C ALA A 323 -23.28 9.47 -12.99
N ASP A 324 -22.90 9.87 -11.78
CA ASP A 324 -21.49 9.98 -11.39
C ASP A 324 -20.82 8.60 -11.31
N TYR A 325 -21.56 7.57 -10.89
CA TYR A 325 -21.04 6.21 -10.78
C TYR A 325 -20.63 5.58 -12.11
N LYS A 326 -21.21 6.03 -13.23
CA LYS A 326 -20.74 5.63 -14.56
C LYS A 326 -19.32 6.14 -14.80
N GLY A 327 -19.04 7.40 -14.43
CA GLY A 327 -17.72 8.00 -14.50
C GLY A 327 -16.72 7.35 -13.54
N VAL A 328 -17.15 7.02 -12.30
CA VAL A 328 -16.33 6.27 -11.34
C VAL A 328 -15.94 4.92 -11.92
N ALA A 329 -16.88 4.14 -12.44
CA ALA A 329 -16.61 2.84 -13.03
C ALA A 329 -15.67 2.93 -14.25
N ALA A 330 -15.88 3.92 -15.11
CA ALA A 330 -15.00 4.17 -16.26
C ALA A 330 -13.56 4.48 -15.82
N PHE A 331 -13.38 5.29 -14.79
CA PHE A 331 -12.05 5.60 -14.26
C PHE A 331 -11.39 4.38 -13.59
N LEU A 332 -12.13 3.61 -12.77
CA LEU A 332 -11.59 2.38 -12.17
C LEU A 332 -11.18 1.36 -13.24
N ASN A 333 -12.00 1.21 -14.29
CA ASN A 333 -11.66 0.34 -15.43
C ASN A 333 -10.41 0.84 -16.18
N PHE A 334 -10.25 2.17 -16.33
CA PHE A 334 -9.05 2.75 -16.93
C PHE A 334 -7.79 2.45 -16.10
N LEU A 335 -7.86 2.62 -14.78
CA LEU A 335 -6.74 2.28 -13.88
C LEU A 335 -6.37 0.79 -13.89
N ALA A 336 -7.33 -0.09 -14.16
CA ALA A 336 -7.13 -1.53 -14.24
C ALA A 336 -6.53 -1.98 -15.59
N GLN A 337 -6.38 -1.10 -16.58
CA GLN A 337 -5.76 -1.43 -17.86
C GLN A 337 -4.29 -1.76 -17.70
N ASN A 338 -3.80 -2.65 -18.57
CA ASN A 338 -2.45 -3.19 -18.48
C ASN A 338 -1.36 -2.12 -18.54
N ASP A 339 -1.46 -1.18 -19.46
CA ASP A 339 -0.53 -0.08 -19.65
C ASP A 339 -0.48 0.89 -18.45
N MET A 340 -1.61 1.13 -17.82
CA MET A 340 -1.67 1.95 -16.60
C MET A 340 -1.02 1.25 -15.41
N GLN A 341 -1.21 -0.05 -15.27
CA GLN A 341 -0.59 -0.82 -14.21
C GLN A 341 0.92 -0.98 -14.41
N GLU A 342 1.36 -1.18 -15.66
CA GLU A 342 2.78 -1.20 -16.00
C GLU A 342 3.45 0.14 -15.72
N LEU A 343 2.84 1.26 -16.16
CA LEU A 343 3.32 2.61 -15.87
C LEU A 343 3.47 2.81 -14.34
N TRP A 344 2.43 2.46 -13.58
CA TRP A 344 2.44 2.58 -12.13
C TRP A 344 3.56 1.77 -11.49
N HIS A 345 3.73 0.51 -11.90
CA HIS A 345 4.81 -0.35 -11.42
C HIS A 345 6.20 0.20 -11.73
N MET A 346 6.44 0.55 -13.00
CA MET A 346 7.76 0.99 -13.47
C MET A 346 8.21 2.31 -12.82
N ASP A 347 7.29 3.24 -12.60
CA ASP A 347 7.59 4.56 -12.03
C ASP A 347 7.70 4.54 -10.50
N THR A 348 6.93 3.68 -9.83
CA THR A 348 6.74 3.76 -8.37
C THR A 348 7.27 2.57 -7.60
N GLY A 349 7.45 1.41 -8.23
CA GLY A 349 7.80 0.14 -7.59
C GLY A 349 6.62 -0.57 -6.90
N TYR A 350 5.42 0.01 -6.86
CA TYR A 350 4.22 -0.71 -6.45
C TYR A 350 3.93 -1.88 -7.38
N PHE A 351 3.27 -2.93 -6.90
CA PHE A 351 3.01 -4.12 -7.72
C PHE A 351 2.01 -3.84 -8.84
N PRO A 352 2.19 -4.46 -10.02
CA PRO A 352 1.08 -4.63 -10.94
C PRO A 352 0.06 -5.54 -10.27
N ILE A 353 -1.21 -5.12 -10.21
CA ILE A 353 -2.23 -5.84 -9.44
C ILE A 353 -2.84 -7.03 -10.17
N THR A 354 -2.53 -7.22 -11.47
CA THR A 354 -3.00 -8.36 -12.27
C THR A 354 -1.87 -9.25 -12.75
N THR A 355 -2.17 -10.54 -12.87
CA THR A 355 -1.27 -11.54 -13.45
C THR A 355 -0.87 -11.17 -14.88
N LYS A 356 -1.82 -10.63 -15.67
CA LYS A 356 -1.57 -10.20 -17.06
C LYS A 356 -0.51 -9.10 -17.14
N SER A 357 -0.60 -8.08 -16.28
CA SER A 357 0.38 -6.98 -16.27
C SER A 357 1.76 -7.47 -15.82
N TYR A 358 1.82 -8.35 -14.83
CA TYR A 358 3.07 -8.96 -14.39
C TYR A 358 3.71 -9.80 -15.52
N GLN A 359 2.95 -10.67 -16.18
CA GLN A 359 3.44 -11.46 -17.31
C GLN A 359 3.88 -10.62 -18.51
N SER A 360 3.18 -9.51 -18.77
CA SER A 360 3.56 -8.57 -19.83
C SER A 360 4.93 -7.93 -19.54
N LEU A 361 5.18 -7.51 -18.30
CA LEU A 361 6.50 -6.97 -17.89
C LEU A 361 7.60 -8.03 -18.01
N GLN A 362 7.33 -9.29 -17.65
CA GLN A 362 8.26 -10.41 -17.84
C GLN A 362 8.57 -10.62 -19.34
N ALA A 363 7.54 -10.70 -20.18
CA ALA A 363 7.72 -10.88 -21.63
C ALA A 363 8.49 -9.74 -22.30
N LYS A 364 8.41 -8.51 -21.77
CA LYS A 364 9.20 -7.34 -22.22
C LYS A 364 10.65 -7.35 -21.70
N GLY A 365 11.05 -8.35 -20.90
CA GLY A 365 12.37 -8.42 -20.28
C GLY A 365 12.63 -7.31 -19.27
N PHE A 366 11.58 -6.77 -18.64
CA PHE A 366 11.73 -5.68 -17.68
C PHE A 366 12.51 -6.12 -16.44
N PHE A 367 12.17 -7.27 -15.87
CA PHE A 367 12.83 -7.79 -14.68
C PHE A 367 14.25 -8.33 -14.95
N ASP A 368 14.59 -8.67 -16.19
CA ASP A 368 15.96 -9.02 -16.56
C ASP A 368 16.90 -7.81 -16.45
N LYS A 369 16.38 -6.62 -16.75
CA LYS A 369 17.11 -5.34 -16.65
C LYS A 369 17.08 -4.76 -15.24
N ILE A 370 16.02 -4.99 -14.47
CA ILE A 370 15.76 -4.41 -13.16
C ILE A 370 15.30 -5.50 -12.18
N PRO A 371 16.14 -6.50 -11.87
CA PRO A 371 15.75 -7.69 -11.12
C PRO A 371 15.33 -7.39 -9.68
N TYR A 372 15.75 -6.27 -9.09
CA TYR A 372 15.36 -5.88 -7.74
C TYR A 372 13.87 -5.54 -7.63
N GLN A 373 13.19 -5.13 -8.70
CA GLN A 373 11.75 -4.86 -8.64
C GLN A 373 10.89 -6.13 -8.56
N GLU A 374 11.45 -7.31 -8.87
CA GLU A 374 10.73 -8.57 -8.75
C GLU A 374 10.82 -9.21 -7.36
N VAL A 375 11.79 -8.80 -6.52
CA VAL A 375 12.05 -9.40 -5.20
C VAL A 375 10.79 -9.42 -4.33
N GLY A 376 10.12 -8.27 -4.21
CA GLY A 376 8.88 -8.17 -3.42
C GLY A 376 7.75 -9.03 -3.95
N ILE A 377 7.60 -9.12 -5.28
CA ILE A 377 6.57 -9.97 -5.94
C ILE A 377 6.83 -11.44 -5.63
N LYS A 378 8.07 -11.89 -5.74
CA LYS A 378 8.47 -13.28 -5.42
C LYS A 378 8.28 -13.59 -3.93
N GLN A 379 8.64 -12.65 -3.06
CA GLN A 379 8.43 -12.81 -1.61
C GLN A 379 6.94 -12.90 -1.26
N LEU A 380 6.10 -12.05 -1.83
CA LEU A 380 4.65 -12.02 -1.60
C LEU A 380 3.95 -13.30 -2.10
N ASN A 381 4.47 -13.90 -3.18
CA ASN A 381 3.91 -15.12 -3.78
C ASN A 381 4.69 -16.39 -3.43
N ARG A 382 5.53 -16.36 -2.37
CA ARG A 382 6.36 -17.51 -1.96
C ARG A 382 5.55 -18.73 -1.59
N THR A 383 4.41 -18.54 -0.92
CA THR A 383 3.46 -19.59 -0.54
C THR A 383 2.03 -19.15 -0.85
N ILE A 384 1.10 -20.10 -0.86
CA ILE A 384 -0.33 -19.77 -0.82
C ILE A 384 -0.61 -19.19 0.56
N PRO A 385 -1.20 -17.98 0.67
CA PRO A 385 -1.48 -17.35 1.95
C PRO A 385 -2.34 -18.23 2.86
N ASN A 386 -1.89 -18.41 4.10
CA ASN A 386 -2.61 -19.13 5.15
C ASN A 386 -3.30 -18.17 6.13
N LYS A 387 -3.89 -18.68 7.20
CA LYS A 387 -4.60 -17.89 8.22
C LYS A 387 -3.75 -16.82 8.90
N ASN A 388 -2.41 -16.99 8.96
CA ASN A 388 -1.48 -16.06 9.59
C ASN A 388 -0.80 -15.13 8.57
N SER A 389 -0.77 -15.50 7.28
CA SER A 389 -0.04 -14.78 6.22
C SER A 389 -0.91 -14.17 5.12
N ARG A 390 -2.25 -14.32 5.17
CA ARG A 390 -3.13 -13.69 4.18
C ARG A 390 -3.42 -12.20 4.44
N GLY A 391 -2.95 -11.67 5.57
CA GLY A 391 -3.15 -10.29 6.01
C GLY A 391 -3.77 -10.19 7.40
N ILE A 392 -4.14 -8.96 7.78
CA ILE A 392 -4.71 -8.63 9.09
C ILE A 392 -5.96 -7.78 8.87
N ARG A 393 -7.11 -8.20 9.42
CA ARG A 393 -8.41 -7.57 9.19
C ARG A 393 -9.07 -7.24 10.52
N LEU A 394 -8.60 -6.18 11.17
CA LEU A 394 -9.06 -5.75 12.50
C LEU A 394 -9.83 -4.43 12.43
N GLY A 395 -10.84 -4.30 13.28
CA GLY A 395 -11.52 -3.03 13.52
C GLY A 395 -10.58 -2.04 14.21
N TYR A 396 -10.72 -0.75 13.90
CA TYR A 396 -9.86 0.31 14.45
C TYR A 396 -8.36 0.03 14.34
N PHE A 397 -7.94 -0.70 13.31
CA PHE A 397 -6.54 -1.13 13.18
C PHE A 397 -5.58 0.05 12.98
N VAL A 398 -6.03 1.16 12.42
CA VAL A 398 -5.25 2.42 12.37
C VAL A 398 -4.84 2.84 13.79
N GLN A 399 -5.78 2.85 14.73
CA GLN A 399 -5.54 3.22 16.12
C GLN A 399 -4.68 2.18 16.84
N ILE A 400 -4.88 0.90 16.54
CA ILE A 400 -4.08 -0.19 17.10
C ILE A 400 -2.63 -0.08 16.61
N ARG A 401 -2.40 0.19 15.32
CA ARG A 401 -1.04 0.38 14.79
C ARG A 401 -0.33 1.56 15.46
N ASN A 402 -1.05 2.66 15.72
CA ASN A 402 -0.50 3.79 16.49
C ASN A 402 -0.10 3.37 17.93
N ILE A 403 -0.91 2.55 18.60
CA ILE A 403 -0.58 1.99 19.92
C ILE A 403 0.69 1.15 19.83
N LEU A 404 0.81 0.29 18.81
CA LEU A 404 2.03 -0.51 18.60
C LEU A 404 3.26 0.36 18.44
N ASP A 405 3.17 1.41 17.62
CA ASP A 405 4.27 2.32 17.38
C ASP A 405 4.67 3.08 18.66
N GLU A 406 3.71 3.53 19.46
CA GLU A 406 3.96 4.15 20.77
C GLU A 406 4.70 3.20 21.72
N GLU A 407 4.24 1.95 21.84
CA GLU A 407 4.86 0.98 22.72
C GLU A 407 6.26 0.56 22.23
N MET A 408 6.46 0.44 20.92
CA MET A 408 7.80 0.20 20.36
C MET A 408 8.76 1.36 20.64
N GLU A 409 8.31 2.61 20.58
CA GLU A 409 9.13 3.77 20.96
C GLU A 409 9.56 3.74 22.43
N LEU A 410 8.71 3.23 23.33
CA LEU A 410 9.06 3.03 24.73
C LEU A 410 10.12 1.90 24.92
N ILE A 411 10.18 0.93 23.98
CA ILE A 411 11.30 -0.01 23.93
C ILE A 411 12.59 0.70 23.51
N TRP A 412 12.53 1.49 22.43
CA TRP A 412 13.73 2.10 21.86
C TRP A 412 14.36 3.14 22.79
N ASN A 413 13.56 3.92 23.49
CA ASN A 413 14.05 4.88 24.48
C ASN A 413 14.42 4.26 25.86
N GLY A 414 14.26 2.94 26.02
CA GLY A 414 14.61 2.21 27.24
C GLY A 414 13.59 2.28 28.38
N SER A 415 12.42 2.91 28.17
CA SER A 415 11.38 3.06 29.20
C SER A 415 10.67 1.76 29.55
N LYS A 416 10.59 0.82 28.59
CA LYS A 416 9.98 -0.50 28.78
C LYS A 416 10.85 -1.63 28.23
N THR A 417 10.69 -2.82 28.81
CA THR A 417 11.14 -4.04 28.15
C THR A 417 10.24 -4.39 26.97
N PRO A 418 10.71 -5.14 25.96
CA PRO A 418 9.85 -5.61 24.87
C PRO A 418 8.61 -6.37 25.34
N GLN A 419 8.76 -7.23 26.38
CA GLN A 419 7.61 -7.95 26.94
C GLN A 419 6.56 -6.98 27.51
N GLN A 420 6.97 -6.03 28.36
CA GLN A 420 6.07 -5.04 28.95
C GLN A 420 5.35 -4.21 27.88
N ALA A 421 6.09 -3.76 26.85
CA ALA A 421 5.52 -2.96 25.77
C ALA A 421 4.50 -3.78 24.97
N MET A 422 4.79 -5.04 24.65
CA MET A 422 3.84 -5.89 23.91
C MET A 422 2.62 -6.30 24.73
N ASP A 423 2.77 -6.53 26.04
CA ASP A 423 1.63 -6.80 26.95
C ASP A 423 0.71 -5.57 27.03
N ASP A 424 1.27 -4.36 27.15
CA ASP A 424 0.50 -3.13 27.19
C ASP A 424 -0.16 -2.84 25.80
N ALA A 425 0.54 -3.13 24.71
CA ALA A 425 -0.03 -3.01 23.36
C ALA A 425 -1.22 -3.97 23.17
N VAL A 426 -1.11 -5.22 23.62
CA VAL A 426 -2.21 -6.19 23.60
C VAL A 426 -3.40 -5.67 24.40
N LYS A 427 -3.19 -5.21 25.63
CA LYS A 427 -4.25 -4.68 26.48
C LYS A 427 -4.96 -3.50 25.83
N ARG A 428 -4.20 -2.45 25.47
CA ARG A 428 -4.73 -1.23 24.85
C ARG A 428 -5.41 -1.50 23.50
N GLY A 429 -4.82 -2.38 22.69
CA GLY A 429 -5.35 -2.76 21.38
C GLY A 429 -6.64 -3.58 21.50
N ASN A 430 -6.71 -4.50 22.47
CA ASN A 430 -7.94 -5.27 22.74
C ASN A 430 -9.09 -4.38 23.23
N ASP A 431 -8.81 -3.33 24.00
CA ASP A 431 -9.83 -2.34 24.35
C ASP A 431 -10.43 -1.68 23.09
N LYS A 432 -9.60 -1.37 22.08
CA LYS A 432 -10.06 -0.84 20.79
C LYS A 432 -10.86 -1.87 19.98
N LEU A 433 -10.45 -3.14 19.99
CA LEU A 433 -11.22 -4.22 19.36
C LEU A 433 -12.60 -4.38 20.00
N ARG A 434 -12.70 -4.36 21.33
CA ARG A 434 -14.00 -4.43 22.05
C ARG A 434 -14.89 -3.22 21.76
N GLU A 435 -14.31 -2.01 21.66
CA GLU A 435 -15.03 -0.80 21.26
C GLU A 435 -15.63 -0.94 19.86
N PHE A 436 -14.82 -1.42 18.89
CA PHE A 436 -15.27 -1.65 17.52
C PHE A 436 -16.34 -2.72 17.42
N GLU A 437 -16.15 -3.85 18.09
CA GLU A 437 -17.10 -4.96 18.15
C GLU A 437 -18.46 -4.51 18.67
N LYS A 438 -18.48 -3.74 19.78
CA LYS A 438 -19.73 -3.22 20.37
C LYS A 438 -20.50 -2.30 19.44
N THR A 439 -19.79 -1.58 18.57
CA THR A 439 -20.37 -0.61 17.64
C THR A 439 -20.91 -1.26 16.37
N ASN A 440 -20.40 -2.46 16.02
CA ASN A 440 -20.66 -3.11 14.73
C ASN A 440 -21.36 -4.50 14.85
N LYS A 441 -21.85 -4.86 16.03
CA LYS A 441 -22.72 -6.03 16.29
C LYS A 441 -24.21 -5.70 16.06
#